data_a33fdc5aaac729e26194d392a3028961
#
_entry.id   a33fdc5aaac729e26194d392a3028961
#
_cell.length_a   1.000
_cell.length_b   1.000
_cell.length_c   1.000
_cell.angle_alpha   90.00
_cell.angle_beta   90.00
_cell.angle_gamma   90.00
#
_symmetry.space_group_name_H-M   'P 1'
#
loop_
_entity.id
_entity.type
_entity.pdbx_description
1 polymer ?
#
loop_
_entity_poly.entity_id
_entity_poly.type
_entity_poly.pdbx_seq_one_letter_code
_entity_poly.pdbx_strand_id
1 'polypeptide(L)'
;MDRIRLIASDMDATLLDEYSQLPPKFTETIRALAGQGILFAAASGRPLYTLETMFPDLLEEIILIGDNGGAARWKGKDLFVSEMPAEGWRQLARSTKQAGDVGLLCGLQAAYAEKQDERYDAVFKNFYTRVEYVDDLTAVEAAADKFTIYLPNNDSQEAFDRIYGAFHTGNGGAFSAAVAGRNWVDVMNPGVHKGAALAKVGALLGIPTDSMMAFGDTYNDAEMLTTAKYGFLMENGSGPLRAQVSFLAPSHREYGVMQVLKQVLRQNGEVSPEDFVKAH
;
A
#
# COMPACT_ATOMS: atom_id res chain seq x y z
N MET A 1 3.54 23.34 -18.90
CA MET A 1 4.32 22.66 -17.84
C MET A 1 3.45 22.55 -16.62
N ASP A 2 3.50 21.41 -15.96
CA ASP A 2 2.76 21.17 -14.72
C ASP A 2 3.73 21.18 -13.55
N ARG A 3 3.30 21.72 -12.41
CA ARG A 3 4.11 21.72 -11.19
C ARG A 3 3.79 20.49 -10.35
N ILE A 4 4.73 19.58 -10.22
CA ILE A 4 4.62 18.43 -9.31
C ILE A 4 4.79 18.91 -7.86
N ARG A 5 3.89 18.46 -6.99
CA ARG A 5 3.88 18.77 -5.56
C ARG A 5 3.81 17.54 -4.66
N LEU A 6 3.33 16.41 -5.17
CA LEU A 6 3.24 15.15 -4.45
C LEU A 6 3.61 14.00 -5.38
N ILE A 7 4.52 13.16 -4.93
CA ILE A 7 4.93 11.94 -5.62
C ILE A 7 4.63 10.75 -4.72
N ALA A 8 3.88 9.77 -5.22
CA ALA A 8 3.62 8.53 -4.50
C ALA A 8 4.31 7.35 -5.19
N SER A 9 4.83 6.41 -4.42
CA SER A 9 5.42 5.20 -4.96
C SER A 9 4.96 3.98 -4.17
N ASP A 10 4.57 2.93 -4.88
CA ASP A 10 4.58 1.60 -4.31
C ASP A 10 6.01 1.19 -3.94
N MET A 11 6.13 0.15 -3.11
CA MET A 11 7.39 -0.29 -2.51
C MET A 11 7.98 -1.50 -3.24
N ASP A 12 7.35 -2.64 -3.13
CA ASP A 12 7.90 -3.92 -3.61
C ASP A 12 7.81 -4.00 -5.15
N ALA A 13 8.93 -4.33 -5.82
CA ALA A 13 9.06 -4.33 -7.29
C ALA A 13 8.81 -2.96 -7.97
N THR A 14 8.75 -1.87 -7.21
CA THR A 14 8.58 -0.49 -7.69
C THR A 14 9.73 0.39 -7.19
N LEU A 15 9.70 0.81 -5.92
CA LEU A 15 10.77 1.63 -5.32
C LEU A 15 11.97 0.77 -4.89
N LEU A 16 11.69 -0.36 -4.24
CA LEU A 16 12.71 -1.27 -3.73
C LEU A 16 13.35 -2.08 -4.86
N ASP A 17 14.62 -2.38 -4.71
CA ASP A 17 15.33 -3.27 -5.62
C ASP A 17 14.96 -4.75 -5.39
N GLU A 18 15.58 -5.67 -6.13
CA GLU A 18 15.35 -7.11 -6.04
C GLU A 18 15.74 -7.74 -4.70
N TYR A 19 16.47 -7.00 -3.85
CA TYR A 19 16.86 -7.40 -2.49
C TYR A 19 16.03 -6.70 -1.42
N SER A 20 14.92 -6.04 -1.80
CA SER A 20 14.07 -5.23 -0.92
C SER A 20 14.82 -4.09 -0.23
N GLN A 21 15.85 -3.53 -0.90
CA GLN A 21 16.63 -2.41 -0.41
C GLN A 21 16.20 -1.10 -1.07
N LEU A 22 16.28 0.00 -0.32
CA LEU A 22 16.09 1.33 -0.88
C LEU A 22 17.20 1.66 -1.90
N PRO A 23 16.86 2.37 -2.98
CA PRO A 23 17.87 2.77 -3.99
C PRO A 23 18.99 3.62 -3.38
N PRO A 24 20.21 3.54 -3.95
CA PRO A 24 21.29 4.42 -3.55
C PRO A 24 20.91 5.90 -3.67
N LYS A 25 21.27 6.71 -2.66
CA LYS A 25 20.97 8.16 -2.59
C LYS A 25 19.47 8.50 -2.48
N PHE A 26 18.62 7.55 -2.09
CA PHE A 26 17.19 7.80 -1.92
C PHE A 26 16.95 8.92 -0.90
N THR A 27 17.53 8.82 0.30
CA THR A 27 17.39 9.81 1.37
C THR A 27 17.75 11.23 0.93
N GLU A 28 18.91 11.38 0.26
CA GLU A 28 19.35 12.69 -0.25
C GLU A 28 18.38 13.23 -1.32
N THR A 29 17.89 12.34 -2.18
CA THR A 29 16.94 12.71 -3.24
C THR A 29 15.61 13.19 -2.66
N ILE A 30 15.09 12.49 -1.64
CA ILE A 30 13.84 12.90 -0.97
C ILE A 30 14.01 14.24 -0.27
N ARG A 31 15.11 14.47 0.43
CA ARG A 31 15.40 15.76 1.06
C ARG A 31 15.55 16.90 0.03
N ALA A 32 16.15 16.61 -1.12
CA ALA A 32 16.23 17.59 -2.20
C ALA A 32 14.86 17.94 -2.80
N LEU A 33 13.98 16.94 -2.98
CA LEU A 33 12.59 17.16 -3.40
C LEU A 33 11.82 18.01 -2.37
N ALA A 34 11.93 17.68 -1.09
CA ALA A 34 11.31 18.44 0.00
C ALA A 34 11.80 19.90 0.02
N GLY A 35 13.10 20.15 -0.26
CA GLY A 35 13.67 21.48 -0.42
C GLY A 35 13.09 22.28 -1.59
N GLN A 36 12.49 21.62 -2.58
CA GLN A 36 11.76 22.24 -3.69
C GLN A 36 10.24 22.31 -3.44
N GLY A 37 9.75 21.91 -2.25
CA GLY A 37 8.35 21.86 -1.89
C GLY A 37 7.57 20.69 -2.51
N ILE A 38 8.29 19.61 -2.90
CA ILE A 38 7.71 18.39 -3.44
C ILE A 38 7.71 17.33 -2.35
N LEU A 39 6.53 16.85 -1.97
CA LEU A 39 6.35 15.80 -0.98
C LEU A 39 6.47 14.41 -1.64
N PHE A 40 6.95 13.44 -0.87
CA PHE A 40 6.99 12.04 -1.27
C PHE A 40 6.13 11.19 -0.35
N ALA A 41 5.38 10.25 -0.91
CA ALA A 41 4.58 9.28 -0.19
C ALA A 41 5.00 7.85 -0.56
N ALA A 42 5.29 7.03 0.43
CA ALA A 42 5.43 5.57 0.28
C ALA A 42 4.06 4.93 0.47
N ALA A 43 3.56 4.19 -0.52
CA ALA A 43 2.26 3.55 -0.49
C ALA A 43 2.40 2.02 -0.60
N SER A 44 1.97 1.27 0.41
CA SER A 44 2.21 -0.18 0.49
C SER A 44 1.03 -0.92 1.09
N GLY A 45 0.97 -2.23 0.83
CA GLY A 45 0.12 -3.17 1.58
C GLY A 45 0.63 -3.46 3.00
N ARG A 46 1.85 -3.01 3.34
CA ARG A 46 2.43 -3.12 4.69
C ARG A 46 1.80 -2.10 5.63
N PRO A 47 1.66 -2.41 6.94
CA PRO A 47 1.13 -1.44 7.90
C PRO A 47 2.11 -0.29 8.18
N LEU A 48 1.58 0.82 8.70
CA LEU A 48 2.37 2.03 8.98
C LEU A 48 3.59 1.76 9.83
N TYR A 49 3.46 0.98 10.91
CA TYR A 49 4.59 0.68 11.82
C TYR A 49 5.71 -0.15 11.14
N THR A 50 5.39 -0.93 10.11
CA THR A 50 6.40 -1.60 9.28
C THR A 50 7.07 -0.60 8.33
N LEU A 51 6.30 0.26 7.68
CA LEU A 51 6.85 1.32 6.82
C LEU A 51 7.77 2.27 7.60
N GLU A 52 7.42 2.64 8.85
CA GLU A 52 8.27 3.47 9.70
C GLU A 52 9.68 2.87 9.89
N THR A 53 9.79 1.54 10.01
CA THR A 53 11.10 0.88 10.15
C THR A 53 11.93 0.92 8.87
N MET A 54 11.30 1.13 7.71
CA MET A 54 12.00 1.22 6.43
C MET A 54 12.56 2.62 6.17
N PHE A 55 12.03 3.65 6.84
CA PHE A 55 12.41 5.06 6.63
C PHE A 55 12.78 5.79 7.93
N PRO A 56 13.66 5.23 8.79
CA PRO A 56 13.92 5.80 10.12
C PRO A 56 14.43 7.24 10.07
N ASP A 57 15.16 7.61 9.03
CA ASP A 57 15.78 8.94 8.86
C ASP A 57 14.92 9.93 8.05
N LEU A 58 13.71 9.54 7.64
CA LEU A 58 12.86 10.32 6.72
C LEU A 58 11.43 10.54 7.24
N LEU A 59 11.12 10.17 8.49
CA LEU A 59 9.73 10.23 9.02
C LEU A 59 9.15 11.65 9.06
N GLU A 60 9.99 12.68 9.07
CA GLU A 60 9.56 14.08 8.99
C GLU A 60 9.31 14.56 7.55
N GLU A 61 9.97 13.94 6.57
CA GLU A 61 9.94 14.33 5.16
C GLU A 61 8.94 13.50 4.32
N ILE A 62 8.68 12.23 4.72
CA ILE A 62 7.92 11.28 3.92
C ILE A 62 6.51 11.06 4.49
N ILE A 63 5.53 10.93 3.61
CA ILE A 63 4.19 10.49 3.96
C ILE A 63 4.14 8.97 3.83
N LEU A 64 3.59 8.29 4.81
CA LEU A 64 3.38 6.83 4.79
C LEU A 64 1.90 6.56 4.52
N ILE A 65 1.61 5.72 3.53
CA ILE A 65 0.28 5.19 3.23
C ILE A 65 0.37 3.68 3.39
N GLY A 66 -0.20 3.17 4.47
CA GLY A 66 -0.15 1.76 4.84
C GLY A 66 -1.42 1.00 4.50
N ASP A 67 -1.35 -0.33 4.60
CA ASP A 67 -2.46 -1.26 4.46
C ASP A 67 -3.30 -1.00 3.20
N ASN A 68 -2.62 -0.87 2.05
CA ASN A 68 -3.25 -0.55 0.75
C ASN A 68 -4.13 0.72 0.77
N GLY A 69 -3.85 1.66 1.65
CA GLY A 69 -4.61 2.91 1.79
C GLY A 69 -5.57 2.94 2.99
N GLY A 70 -5.51 1.95 3.88
CA GLY A 70 -6.29 1.90 5.12
C GLY A 70 -5.94 3.03 6.08
N ALA A 71 -4.67 3.43 6.13
CA ALA A 71 -4.20 4.52 6.97
C ALA A 71 -3.11 5.35 6.28
N ALA A 72 -2.99 6.62 6.64
CA ALA A 72 -1.86 7.46 6.26
C ALA A 72 -1.32 8.25 7.45
N ARG A 73 0.02 8.41 7.50
CA ARG A 73 0.75 9.11 8.55
C ARG A 73 1.78 10.07 7.96
N TRP A 74 1.95 11.21 8.59
CA TRP A 74 3.01 12.17 8.27
C TRP A 74 3.46 12.90 9.53
N LYS A 75 4.78 13.04 9.70
CA LYS A 75 5.39 13.70 10.86
C LYS A 75 4.86 13.13 12.20
N GLY A 76 4.80 11.80 12.27
CA GLY A 76 4.32 11.10 13.45
C GLY A 76 2.82 11.25 13.77
N LYS A 77 2.02 11.89 12.89
CA LYS A 77 0.59 12.10 13.08
C LYS A 77 -0.21 11.36 11.99
N ASP A 78 -1.26 10.68 12.41
CA ASP A 78 -2.20 10.08 11.47
C ASP A 78 -2.97 11.18 10.73
N LEU A 79 -2.87 11.18 9.41
CA LEU A 79 -3.66 12.04 8.54
C LEU A 79 -5.09 11.53 8.46
N PHE A 80 -5.24 10.21 8.39
CA PHE A 80 -6.51 9.50 8.49
C PHE A 80 -6.28 8.02 8.79
N VAL A 81 -7.34 7.37 9.27
CA VAL A 81 -7.48 5.93 9.41
C VAL A 81 -8.87 5.53 8.90
N SER A 82 -8.95 4.43 8.19
CA SER A 82 -10.20 3.78 7.78
C SER A 82 -10.48 2.60 8.71
N GLU A 83 -10.84 2.92 9.95
CA GLU A 83 -11.05 1.90 10.99
C GLU A 83 -12.22 0.98 10.63
N MET A 84 -12.00 -0.34 10.68
CA MET A 84 -13.02 -1.34 10.48
C MET A 84 -13.96 -1.44 11.69
N PRO A 85 -15.28 -1.57 11.49
CA PRO A 85 -16.21 -1.84 12.58
C PRO A 85 -15.82 -3.10 13.34
N ALA A 86 -15.70 -3.00 14.68
CA ALA A 86 -15.20 -4.10 15.51
C ALA A 86 -16.02 -5.39 15.37
N GLU A 87 -17.35 -5.30 15.31
CA GLU A 87 -18.19 -6.48 15.11
C GLU A 87 -17.97 -7.13 13.74
N GLY A 88 -17.66 -6.31 12.71
CA GLY A 88 -17.38 -6.82 11.36
C GLY A 88 -16.13 -7.68 11.32
N TRP A 89 -15.00 -7.19 11.83
CA TRP A 89 -13.77 -8.00 11.83
C TRP A 89 -13.83 -9.16 12.84
N ARG A 90 -14.61 -9.04 13.94
CA ARG A 90 -14.86 -10.17 14.84
C ARG A 90 -15.65 -11.29 14.15
N GLN A 91 -16.58 -10.93 13.26
CA GLN A 91 -17.27 -11.92 12.43
C GLN A 91 -16.31 -12.63 11.47
N LEU A 92 -15.36 -11.90 10.86
CA LEU A 92 -14.28 -12.50 10.05
C LEU A 92 -13.45 -13.46 10.89
N ALA A 93 -13.01 -13.05 12.09
CA ALA A 93 -12.24 -13.90 12.99
C ALA A 93 -13.00 -15.19 13.38
N ARG A 94 -14.30 -15.11 13.63
CA ARG A 94 -15.13 -16.31 13.85
C ARG A 94 -15.19 -17.21 12.62
N SER A 95 -15.29 -16.62 11.43
CA SER A 95 -15.36 -17.37 10.18
C SER A 95 -14.04 -18.07 9.86
N THR A 96 -12.88 -17.41 10.07
CA THR A 96 -11.56 -18.05 9.89
C THR A 96 -11.37 -19.21 10.84
N LYS A 97 -11.77 -19.04 12.12
CA LYS A 97 -11.69 -20.10 13.13
C LYS A 97 -12.56 -21.32 12.77
N GLN A 98 -13.78 -21.09 12.27
CA GLN A 98 -14.69 -22.16 11.83
C GLN A 98 -14.17 -22.89 10.58
N ALA A 99 -13.52 -22.18 9.67
CA ALA A 99 -12.93 -22.75 8.47
C ALA A 99 -11.62 -23.51 8.72
N GLY A 100 -10.98 -23.27 9.86
CA GLY A 100 -9.63 -23.76 10.15
C GLY A 100 -8.54 -22.97 9.41
N ASP A 101 -8.86 -21.77 8.92
CA ASP A 101 -7.96 -20.85 8.26
C ASP A 101 -7.30 -19.90 9.29
N VAL A 102 -6.26 -19.20 8.88
CA VAL A 102 -5.49 -18.33 9.77
C VAL A 102 -5.91 -16.88 9.60
N GLY A 103 -6.49 -16.28 10.64
CA GLY A 103 -6.86 -14.88 10.66
C GLY A 103 -5.77 -13.99 11.27
N LEU A 104 -5.52 -12.83 10.64
CA LEU A 104 -4.72 -11.76 11.20
C LEU A 104 -5.54 -10.46 11.24
N LEU A 105 -5.72 -9.90 12.43
CA LEU A 105 -6.25 -8.55 12.58
C LEU A 105 -5.09 -7.56 12.45
N CYS A 106 -5.14 -6.75 11.42
CA CYS A 106 -4.12 -5.72 11.16
C CYS A 106 -4.48 -4.46 11.95
N GLY A 107 -3.99 -4.40 13.19
CA GLY A 107 -4.14 -3.24 14.05
C GLY A 107 -3.15 -2.14 13.70
N LEU A 108 -3.44 -0.91 14.13
CA LEU A 108 -2.62 0.28 13.82
C LEU A 108 -1.24 0.25 14.52
N GLN A 109 -1.04 -0.60 15.52
CA GLN A 109 0.21 -0.70 16.29
C GLN A 109 0.90 -2.06 16.16
N ALA A 110 0.14 -3.11 15.92
CA ALA A 110 0.61 -4.48 15.72
C ALA A 110 -0.43 -5.29 14.94
N ALA A 111 0.01 -6.36 14.28
CA ALA A 111 -0.88 -7.40 13.81
C ALA A 111 -1.17 -8.38 14.97
N TYR A 112 -2.38 -8.92 15.04
CA TYR A 112 -2.78 -9.89 16.04
C TYR A 112 -3.14 -11.21 15.35
N ALA A 113 -2.62 -12.32 15.87
CA ALA A 113 -2.95 -13.67 15.43
C ALA A 113 -3.21 -14.59 16.64
N GLU A 114 -3.89 -15.70 16.46
CA GLU A 114 -4.07 -16.66 17.57
C GLU A 114 -2.75 -17.41 17.84
N LYS A 115 -2.46 -17.74 19.11
CA LYS A 115 -1.23 -18.44 19.54
C LYS A 115 -0.96 -19.74 18.79
N GLN A 116 -2.03 -20.48 18.43
CA GLN A 116 -1.89 -21.70 17.62
C GLN A 116 -1.27 -21.47 16.24
N ASP A 117 -1.30 -20.23 15.74
CA ASP A 117 -0.80 -19.81 14.42
C ASP A 117 0.61 -19.22 14.49
N GLU A 118 1.23 -19.15 15.67
CA GLU A 118 2.63 -18.71 15.86
C GLU A 118 3.61 -19.54 15.01
N ARG A 119 3.26 -20.77 14.65
CA ARG A 119 4.01 -21.61 13.69
C ARG A 119 4.26 -20.93 12.33
N TYR A 120 3.49 -19.91 11.99
CA TYR A 120 3.63 -19.12 10.75
C TYR A 120 4.33 -17.78 10.96
N ASP A 121 4.90 -17.52 12.15
CA ASP A 121 5.55 -16.26 12.53
C ASP A 121 6.58 -15.79 11.48
N ALA A 122 7.39 -16.72 10.96
CA ALA A 122 8.36 -16.38 9.92
C ALA A 122 7.74 -15.84 8.63
N VAL A 123 6.50 -16.26 8.28
CA VAL A 123 5.76 -15.72 7.14
C VAL A 123 5.21 -14.34 7.46
N PHE A 124 4.61 -14.18 8.65
CA PHE A 124 4.00 -12.92 9.06
C PHE A 124 5.04 -11.80 9.17
N LYS A 125 6.20 -12.08 9.73
CA LYS A 125 7.31 -11.13 9.89
C LYS A 125 7.90 -10.59 8.60
N ASN A 126 7.60 -11.20 7.46
CA ASN A 126 7.96 -10.61 6.15
C ASN A 126 7.16 -9.31 5.87
N PHE A 127 5.98 -9.16 6.49
CA PHE A 127 5.07 -8.05 6.23
C PHE A 127 4.81 -7.19 7.46
N TYR A 128 4.84 -7.80 8.66
CA TYR A 128 4.46 -7.21 9.93
C TYR A 128 5.63 -7.23 10.89
N THR A 129 6.26 -6.10 11.16
CA THR A 129 7.40 -6.03 12.10
C THR A 129 6.99 -6.23 13.56
N ARG A 130 5.69 -6.12 13.86
CA ARG A 130 5.11 -6.39 15.19
C ARG A 130 3.92 -7.33 15.03
N VAL A 131 4.03 -8.53 15.61
CA VAL A 131 2.95 -9.52 15.67
C VAL A 131 2.74 -9.90 17.13
N GLU A 132 1.52 -9.78 17.61
CA GLU A 132 1.09 -10.19 18.94
C GLU A 132 0.23 -11.43 18.87
N TYR A 133 0.55 -12.43 19.69
CA TYR A 133 -0.17 -13.70 19.71
C TYR A 133 -1.14 -13.75 20.90
N VAL A 134 -2.42 -13.92 20.60
CA VAL A 134 -3.53 -13.90 21.58
C VAL A 134 -4.21 -15.26 21.66
N ASP A 135 -4.95 -15.50 22.75
CA ASP A 135 -5.71 -16.75 22.91
C ASP A 135 -6.99 -16.77 22.04
N ASP A 136 -7.61 -15.61 21.84
CA ASP A 136 -8.82 -15.44 21.03
C ASP A 136 -8.79 -14.09 20.31
N LEU A 137 -8.78 -14.15 19.00
CA LEU A 137 -8.74 -12.95 18.15
C LEU A 137 -9.98 -12.07 18.36
N THR A 138 -11.13 -12.68 18.66
CA THR A 138 -12.39 -11.93 18.88
C THR A 138 -12.39 -11.09 20.16
N ALA A 139 -11.48 -11.36 21.09
CA ALA A 139 -11.32 -10.62 22.34
C ALA A 139 -10.36 -9.42 22.24
N VAL A 140 -9.72 -9.22 21.09
CA VAL A 140 -8.80 -8.10 20.90
C VAL A 140 -9.56 -6.77 20.96
N GLU A 141 -9.01 -5.82 21.72
CA GLU A 141 -9.50 -4.43 21.81
C GLU A 141 -8.49 -3.48 21.16
N ALA A 142 -8.41 -3.50 19.84
CA ALA A 142 -7.53 -2.64 19.06
C ALA A 142 -8.30 -2.05 17.86
N ALA A 143 -7.96 -0.80 17.52
CA ALA A 143 -8.35 -0.22 16.24
C ALA A 143 -7.58 -0.93 15.12
N ALA A 144 -8.28 -1.31 14.06
CA ALA A 144 -7.73 -2.02 12.92
C ALA A 144 -8.35 -1.48 11.62
N ASP A 145 -7.56 -1.44 10.58
CA ASP A 145 -7.99 -0.96 9.25
C ASP A 145 -8.03 -2.07 8.19
N LYS A 146 -7.53 -3.26 8.53
CA LYS A 146 -7.55 -4.45 7.67
C LYS A 146 -7.70 -5.72 8.49
N PHE A 147 -8.36 -6.72 7.92
CA PHE A 147 -8.32 -8.10 8.36
C PHE A 147 -7.77 -8.96 7.22
N THR A 148 -6.74 -9.74 7.48
CA THR A 148 -6.11 -10.59 6.47
C THR A 148 -6.27 -12.05 6.83
N ILE A 149 -6.50 -12.89 5.82
CA ILE A 149 -6.59 -14.34 5.97
C ILE A 149 -5.38 -14.97 5.28
N TYR A 150 -4.58 -15.71 6.05
CA TYR A 150 -3.49 -16.49 5.52
C TYR A 150 -3.92 -17.94 5.27
N LEU A 151 -3.63 -18.44 4.09
CA LEU A 151 -4.02 -19.74 3.56
C LEU A 151 -2.76 -20.54 3.20
N PRO A 152 -2.26 -21.39 4.13
CA PRO A 152 -0.97 -22.06 3.95
C PRO A 152 -0.92 -23.01 2.74
N ASN A 153 -2.08 -23.46 2.26
CA ASN A 153 -2.18 -24.38 1.12
C ASN A 153 -2.17 -23.68 -0.26
N ASN A 154 -2.03 -22.34 -0.31
CA ASN A 154 -2.08 -21.55 -1.54
C ASN A 154 -3.43 -21.65 -2.29
N ASP A 155 -4.51 -21.72 -1.58
CA ASP A 155 -5.89 -21.91 -2.05
C ASP A 155 -6.77 -20.66 -1.83
N SER A 156 -6.18 -19.48 -1.83
CA SER A 156 -6.85 -18.21 -1.52
C SER A 156 -8.06 -17.93 -2.42
N GLN A 157 -7.99 -18.25 -3.72
CA GLN A 157 -9.12 -18.07 -4.61
C GLN A 157 -10.29 -19.00 -4.24
N GLU A 158 -10.00 -20.28 -3.94
CA GLU A 158 -11.03 -21.24 -3.52
C GLU A 158 -11.67 -20.82 -2.18
N ALA A 159 -10.85 -20.40 -1.22
CA ALA A 159 -11.34 -19.91 0.07
C ALA A 159 -12.15 -18.62 -0.09
N PHE A 160 -11.76 -17.72 -0.98
CA PHE A 160 -12.53 -16.52 -1.31
C PHE A 160 -13.89 -16.90 -1.90
N ASP A 161 -13.93 -17.74 -2.92
CA ASP A 161 -15.18 -18.14 -3.60
C ASP A 161 -16.14 -18.86 -2.66
N ARG A 162 -15.61 -19.68 -1.74
CA ARG A 162 -16.38 -20.50 -0.81
C ARG A 162 -16.87 -19.75 0.43
N ILE A 163 -16.06 -18.83 0.98
CA ILE A 163 -16.29 -18.22 2.30
C ILE A 163 -16.18 -16.69 2.26
N TYR A 164 -14.99 -16.17 1.95
CA TYR A 164 -14.66 -14.77 2.22
C TYR A 164 -15.25 -13.80 1.22
N GLY A 165 -15.59 -14.27 0.02
CA GLY A 165 -16.34 -13.49 -0.96
C GLY A 165 -17.73 -13.04 -0.47
N ALA A 166 -18.34 -13.75 0.49
CA ALA A 166 -19.60 -13.33 1.11
C ALA A 166 -19.48 -12.02 1.91
N PHE A 167 -18.26 -11.65 2.34
CA PHE A 167 -18.03 -10.37 3.03
C PHE A 167 -17.88 -9.19 2.06
N HIS A 168 -17.70 -9.47 0.76
CA HIS A 168 -17.54 -8.44 -0.25
C HIS A 168 -18.87 -7.75 -0.60
N THR A 169 -18.85 -6.42 -0.73
CA THR A 169 -20.02 -5.59 -1.04
C THR A 169 -20.73 -6.02 -2.32
N GLY A 170 -20.00 -6.45 -3.34
CA GLY A 170 -20.56 -6.98 -4.59
C GLY A 170 -21.40 -8.25 -4.40
N ASN A 171 -21.26 -8.95 -3.29
CA ASN A 171 -21.98 -10.17 -2.93
C ASN A 171 -22.93 -9.95 -1.73
N GLY A 172 -23.23 -8.69 -1.41
CA GLY A 172 -24.13 -8.33 -0.29
C GLY A 172 -23.45 -8.22 1.07
N GLY A 173 -22.13 -8.34 1.14
CA GLY A 173 -21.32 -8.09 2.35
C GLY A 173 -21.11 -6.59 2.63
N ALA A 174 -20.37 -6.29 3.70
CA ALA A 174 -20.15 -4.93 4.18
C ALA A 174 -18.74 -4.39 3.87
N PHE A 175 -17.85 -5.21 3.30
CA PHE A 175 -16.43 -4.91 3.13
C PHE A 175 -15.98 -4.97 1.66
N SER A 176 -14.79 -4.48 1.41
CA SER A 176 -14.02 -4.83 0.23
C SER A 176 -13.16 -6.05 0.57
N ALA A 177 -13.47 -7.20 -0.01
CA ALA A 177 -12.69 -8.43 0.15
C ALA A 177 -12.07 -8.80 -1.20
N ALA A 178 -10.78 -9.13 -1.21
CA ALA A 178 -10.04 -9.46 -2.43
C ALA A 178 -8.94 -10.48 -2.18
N VAL A 179 -8.67 -11.30 -3.18
CA VAL A 179 -7.50 -12.18 -3.20
C VAL A 179 -6.24 -11.32 -3.39
N ALA A 180 -5.30 -11.42 -2.43
CA ALA A 180 -4.06 -10.66 -2.38
C ALA A 180 -2.83 -11.55 -2.62
N GLY A 181 -2.95 -12.51 -3.54
CA GLY A 181 -1.93 -13.48 -3.87
C GLY A 181 -2.40 -14.92 -3.62
N ARG A 182 -1.50 -15.90 -3.81
CA ARG A 182 -1.88 -17.31 -3.75
C ARG A 182 -2.36 -17.80 -2.38
N ASN A 183 -1.92 -17.14 -1.32
CA ASN A 183 -2.13 -17.55 0.06
C ASN A 183 -2.66 -16.44 0.96
N TRP A 184 -3.19 -15.36 0.37
CA TRP A 184 -3.74 -14.24 1.13
C TRP A 184 -5.10 -13.77 0.58
N VAL A 185 -6.00 -13.45 1.50
CA VAL A 185 -7.23 -12.71 1.23
C VAL A 185 -7.26 -11.50 2.16
N ASP A 186 -7.33 -10.30 1.62
CA ASP A 186 -7.45 -9.06 2.38
C ASP A 186 -8.89 -8.59 2.44
N VAL A 187 -9.33 -8.13 3.60
CA VAL A 187 -10.64 -7.54 3.84
C VAL A 187 -10.47 -6.19 4.51
N MET A 188 -11.07 -5.16 3.90
CA MET A 188 -10.98 -3.76 4.33
C MET A 188 -12.33 -3.08 4.18
N ASN A 189 -12.47 -1.87 4.69
CA ASN A 189 -13.65 -1.06 4.40
C ASN A 189 -13.82 -0.80 2.89
N PRO A 190 -15.05 -0.64 2.41
CA PRO A 190 -15.31 -0.33 1.01
C PRO A 190 -14.62 0.96 0.58
N GLY A 191 -14.08 0.95 -0.64
CA GLY A 191 -13.40 2.12 -1.22
C GLY A 191 -11.98 2.37 -0.69
N VAL A 192 -11.45 1.50 0.17
CA VAL A 192 -10.04 1.54 0.59
C VAL A 192 -9.18 0.97 -0.51
N HIS A 193 -8.32 1.80 -1.09
CA HIS A 193 -7.27 1.45 -2.03
C HIS A 193 -6.24 2.59 -2.12
N LYS A 194 -5.04 2.33 -2.61
CA LYS A 194 -3.93 3.30 -2.66
C LYS A 194 -4.30 4.61 -3.39
N GLY A 195 -5.13 4.54 -4.44
CA GLY A 195 -5.57 5.73 -5.18
C GLY A 195 -6.48 6.64 -4.35
N ALA A 196 -7.47 6.08 -3.63
CA ALA A 196 -8.33 6.83 -2.72
C ALA A 196 -7.51 7.48 -1.59
N ALA A 197 -6.53 6.77 -1.07
CA ALA A 197 -5.62 7.28 -0.04
C ALA A 197 -4.78 8.44 -0.58
N LEU A 198 -4.21 8.33 -1.78
CA LEU A 198 -3.44 9.39 -2.42
C LEU A 198 -4.29 10.64 -2.64
N ALA A 199 -5.51 10.48 -3.19
CA ALA A 199 -6.44 11.59 -3.38
C ALA A 199 -6.79 12.27 -2.05
N LYS A 200 -7.04 11.49 -0.99
CA LYS A 200 -7.35 12.00 0.35
C LYS A 200 -6.17 12.75 0.97
N VAL A 201 -4.95 12.23 0.86
CA VAL A 201 -3.73 12.92 1.28
C VAL A 201 -3.60 14.25 0.54
N GLY A 202 -3.77 14.23 -0.79
CA GLY A 202 -3.73 15.45 -1.59
C GLY A 202 -4.76 16.49 -1.16
N ALA A 203 -6.01 16.07 -0.94
CA ALA A 203 -7.07 16.95 -0.47
C ALA A 203 -6.75 17.60 0.89
N LEU A 204 -6.24 16.82 1.85
CA LEU A 204 -5.83 17.31 3.18
C LEU A 204 -4.68 18.31 3.10
N LEU A 205 -3.79 18.18 2.11
CA LEU A 205 -2.63 19.05 1.92
C LEU A 205 -2.86 20.17 0.87
N GLY A 206 -4.06 20.27 0.30
CA GLY A 206 -4.36 21.24 -0.75
C GLY A 206 -3.56 21.03 -2.04
N ILE A 207 -3.30 19.76 -2.40
CA ILE A 207 -2.57 19.37 -3.60
C ILE A 207 -3.54 18.66 -4.56
N PRO A 208 -3.84 19.25 -5.73
CA PRO A 208 -4.73 18.62 -6.71
C PRO A 208 -4.04 17.44 -7.41
N THR A 209 -4.83 16.52 -7.92
CA THR A 209 -4.33 15.32 -8.65
C THR A 209 -3.50 15.67 -9.88
N ASP A 210 -3.74 16.82 -10.49
CA ASP A 210 -2.95 17.36 -11.61
C ASP A 210 -1.51 17.71 -11.23
N SER A 211 -1.22 17.88 -9.93
CA SER A 211 0.11 18.11 -9.38
C SER A 211 0.70 16.85 -8.75
N MET A 212 0.16 15.68 -9.09
CA MET A 212 0.60 14.39 -8.52
C MET A 212 1.27 13.52 -9.57
N MET A 213 2.24 12.76 -9.08
CA MET A 213 2.94 11.69 -9.79
C MET A 213 2.83 10.40 -8.97
N ALA A 214 2.67 9.25 -9.63
CA ALA A 214 2.57 7.96 -8.95
C ALA A 214 3.33 6.87 -9.70
N PHE A 215 3.90 5.92 -8.94
CA PHE A 215 4.63 4.75 -9.47
C PHE A 215 4.06 3.48 -8.87
N GLY A 216 3.92 2.44 -9.70
CA GLY A 216 3.45 1.13 -9.27
C GLY A 216 3.70 0.06 -10.32
N ASP A 217 3.48 -1.20 -9.96
CA ASP A 217 3.79 -2.34 -10.85
C ASP A 217 2.61 -3.31 -11.01
N THR A 218 1.67 -3.36 -10.08
CA THR A 218 0.63 -4.37 -10.08
C THR A 218 -0.79 -3.82 -9.83
N TYR A 219 -1.78 -4.69 -9.81
CA TYR A 219 -3.20 -4.31 -9.83
C TYR A 219 -3.67 -3.49 -8.63
N ASN A 220 -3.05 -3.65 -7.45
CA ASN A 220 -3.38 -2.82 -6.28
C ASN A 220 -2.89 -1.37 -6.40
N ASP A 221 -2.11 -1.06 -7.45
CA ASP A 221 -1.65 0.29 -7.78
C ASP A 221 -2.50 0.97 -8.85
N ALA A 222 -3.36 0.22 -9.55
CA ALA A 222 -4.09 0.71 -10.72
C ALA A 222 -4.82 2.03 -10.45
N GLU A 223 -5.55 2.11 -9.34
CA GLU A 223 -6.26 3.33 -8.95
C GLU A 223 -5.32 4.46 -8.53
N MET A 224 -4.15 4.14 -7.95
CA MET A 224 -3.15 5.16 -7.61
C MET A 224 -2.54 5.76 -8.89
N LEU A 225 -2.20 4.91 -9.85
CA LEU A 225 -1.64 5.32 -11.13
C LEU A 225 -2.63 6.14 -11.97
N THR A 226 -3.92 5.82 -11.91
CA THR A 226 -4.97 6.56 -12.64
C THR A 226 -5.45 7.80 -11.89
N THR A 227 -5.25 7.90 -10.58
CA THR A 227 -5.57 9.09 -9.77
C THR A 227 -4.59 10.22 -10.03
N ALA A 228 -3.31 9.91 -10.11
CA ALA A 228 -2.27 10.90 -10.39
C ALA A 228 -2.25 11.25 -11.88
N LYS A 229 -2.13 12.53 -12.24
CA LYS A 229 -1.96 12.95 -13.65
C LYS A 229 -0.77 12.27 -14.30
N TYR A 230 0.32 12.08 -13.55
CA TYR A 230 1.55 11.42 -14.00
C TYR A 230 1.67 10.03 -13.39
N GLY A 231 0.85 9.08 -13.87
CA GLY A 231 0.89 7.68 -13.44
C GLY A 231 1.89 6.86 -14.27
N PHE A 232 2.87 6.27 -13.60
CA PHE A 232 3.93 5.46 -14.19
C PHE A 232 3.78 3.99 -13.82
N LEU A 233 3.56 3.15 -14.81
CA LEU A 233 3.76 1.71 -14.64
C LEU A 233 5.24 1.38 -14.78
N MET A 234 5.77 0.61 -13.85
CA MET A 234 7.15 0.10 -13.97
C MET A 234 7.25 -0.85 -15.17
N GLU A 235 8.39 -0.88 -15.85
CA GLU A 235 8.63 -1.76 -17.01
C GLU A 235 8.48 -3.25 -16.67
N ASN A 236 8.80 -3.62 -15.43
CA ASN A 236 8.57 -4.97 -14.88
C ASN A 236 7.13 -5.22 -14.44
N GLY A 237 6.25 -4.23 -14.54
CA GLY A 237 4.88 -4.31 -14.05
C GLY A 237 3.94 -5.15 -14.90
N SER A 238 2.71 -5.29 -14.43
CA SER A 238 1.67 -6.09 -15.07
C SER A 238 1.30 -5.54 -16.44
N GLY A 239 1.54 -6.33 -17.49
CA GLY A 239 1.27 -5.95 -18.87
C GLY A 239 -0.13 -5.41 -19.16
N PRO A 240 -1.22 -6.03 -18.63
CA PRO A 240 -2.58 -5.51 -18.81
C PRO A 240 -2.85 -4.13 -18.23
N LEU A 241 -2.10 -3.68 -17.21
CA LEU A 241 -2.22 -2.32 -16.67
C LEU A 241 -1.66 -1.25 -17.62
N ARG A 242 -0.80 -1.63 -18.55
CA ARG A 242 -0.19 -0.69 -19.50
C ARG A 242 -1.24 0.13 -20.25
N ALA A 243 -2.37 -0.47 -20.60
CA ALA A 243 -3.46 0.22 -21.29
C ALA A 243 -4.21 1.26 -20.43
N GLN A 244 -3.98 1.28 -19.11
CA GLN A 244 -4.69 2.15 -18.16
C GLN A 244 -3.84 3.32 -17.67
N VAL A 245 -2.54 3.32 -17.97
CA VAL A 245 -1.59 4.32 -17.45
C VAL A 245 -1.07 5.22 -18.56
N SER A 246 -0.56 6.40 -18.18
CA SER A 246 -0.07 7.37 -19.15
C SER A 246 1.40 7.15 -19.51
N PHE A 247 2.22 6.70 -18.57
CA PHE A 247 3.67 6.66 -18.70
C PHE A 247 4.28 5.34 -18.25
N LEU A 248 5.51 5.08 -18.70
CA LEU A 248 6.35 3.97 -18.26
C LEU A 248 7.59 4.52 -17.54
N ALA A 249 7.97 3.86 -16.45
CA ALA A 249 9.26 4.04 -15.80
C ALA A 249 10.13 2.81 -16.04
N PRO A 250 11.47 2.96 -16.11
CA PRO A 250 12.39 1.82 -16.17
C PRO A 250 12.16 0.84 -15.02
N SER A 251 12.65 -0.39 -15.17
CA SER A 251 12.49 -1.45 -14.17
C SER A 251 13.02 -1.02 -12.78
N HIS A 252 12.42 -1.57 -11.70
CA HIS A 252 12.91 -1.40 -10.34
C HIS A 252 14.39 -1.83 -10.20
N ARG A 253 14.83 -2.85 -10.97
CA ARG A 253 16.23 -3.30 -11.01
C ARG A 253 17.20 -2.24 -11.53
N GLU A 254 16.70 -1.31 -12.31
CA GLU A 254 17.44 -0.16 -12.85
C GLU A 254 17.19 1.12 -12.04
N TYR A 255 16.51 0.98 -10.88
CA TYR A 255 16.08 2.10 -10.05
C TYR A 255 15.23 3.13 -10.83
N GLY A 256 14.25 2.64 -11.60
CA GLY A 256 13.43 3.46 -12.50
C GLY A 256 12.75 4.64 -11.82
N VAL A 257 12.18 4.45 -10.62
CA VAL A 257 11.64 5.56 -9.82
C VAL A 257 12.68 6.64 -9.61
N MET A 258 13.90 6.29 -9.18
CA MET A 258 14.98 7.25 -8.94
C MET A 258 15.41 7.99 -10.20
N GLN A 259 15.35 7.36 -11.37
CA GLN A 259 15.66 8.03 -12.63
C GLN A 259 14.68 9.16 -12.91
N VAL A 260 13.37 8.89 -12.74
CA VAL A 260 12.31 9.90 -12.90
C VAL A 260 12.42 10.99 -11.83
N LEU A 261 12.64 10.64 -10.54
CA LEU A 261 12.81 11.62 -9.46
C LEU A 261 13.97 12.59 -9.74
N LYS A 262 15.10 12.10 -10.24
CA LYS A 262 16.24 12.94 -10.63
C LYS A 262 15.91 13.88 -11.80
N GLN A 263 15.05 13.47 -12.72
CA GLN A 263 14.57 14.33 -13.79
C GLN A 263 13.68 15.44 -13.25
N VAL A 264 12.70 15.10 -12.38
CA VAL A 264 11.84 16.08 -11.70
C VAL A 264 12.67 17.10 -10.92
N LEU A 265 13.70 16.65 -10.19
CA LEU A 265 14.61 17.54 -9.45
C LEU A 265 15.34 18.52 -10.37
N ARG A 266 15.88 18.04 -11.49
CA ARG A 266 16.61 18.90 -12.47
C ARG A 266 15.71 19.97 -13.09
N GLN A 267 14.41 19.69 -13.19
CA GLN A 267 13.40 20.58 -13.73
C GLN A 267 12.70 21.42 -12.64
N ASN A 268 13.19 21.41 -11.39
CA ASN A 268 12.58 22.10 -10.25
C ASN A 268 11.08 21.76 -10.06
N GLY A 269 10.70 20.53 -10.38
CA GLY A 269 9.30 20.06 -10.29
C GLY A 269 8.39 20.51 -11.44
N GLU A 270 8.89 21.24 -12.43
CA GLU A 270 8.11 21.66 -13.61
C GLU A 270 8.32 20.64 -14.73
N VAL A 271 7.28 19.90 -15.07
CA VAL A 271 7.33 18.80 -16.03
C VAL A 271 6.25 18.95 -17.10
N SER A 272 6.44 18.28 -18.23
CA SER A 272 5.42 18.10 -19.26
C SER A 272 5.29 16.63 -19.65
N PRO A 273 4.16 16.19 -20.25
CA PRO A 273 4.00 14.82 -20.72
C PRO A 273 5.07 14.36 -21.71
N GLU A 274 5.69 15.30 -22.45
CA GLU A 274 6.75 15.03 -23.43
C GLU A 274 8.10 14.69 -22.77
N ASP A 275 8.25 14.97 -21.49
CA ASP A 275 9.45 14.66 -20.74
C ASP A 275 9.61 13.15 -20.44
N PHE A 276 8.53 12.35 -20.62
CA PHE A 276 8.46 10.98 -20.16
C PHE A 276 8.08 10.00 -21.28
N VAL A 277 8.47 8.74 -21.11
CA VAL A 277 8.11 7.65 -22.02
C VAL A 277 6.63 7.36 -21.89
N LYS A 278 5.88 7.50 -22.98
CA LYS A 278 4.44 7.21 -23.02
C LYS A 278 4.20 5.70 -23.04
N ALA A 279 3.10 5.28 -22.42
CA ALA A 279 2.70 3.87 -22.39
C ALA A 279 2.11 3.40 -23.74
N HIS A 280 1.61 4.34 -24.58
CA HIS A 280 1.04 4.11 -25.92
C HIS A 280 1.44 5.22 -26.88
#